data_a1f6f08b069a5a2fd60131b912158c6f
#
_entry.id   a1f6f08b069a5a2fd60131b912158c6f
#
_cell.length_a   1.000
_cell.length_b   1.000
_cell.length_c   1.000
_cell.angle_alpha   90.00
_cell.angle_beta   90.00
_cell.angle_gamma   90.00
#
_symmetry.space_group_name_H-M   'P 1'
#
loop_
_entity.id
_entity.type
_entity.pdbx_description
1 polymer ?
#
loop_
_entity_poly.entity_id
_entity_poly.type
_entity_poly.pdbx_seq_one_letter_code
_entity_poly.pdbx_strand_id
1 'polypeptide(L)'
;GIAYVSYNTYPGWHTMEEVRQLMLFANRGHDESTHKEKVLRGKTVGSLIGAQILNYDNLKERNSKFLGALRSVMQKDDYYVGHDHLEPHNDPCYLYQFNNHLKAHNLAYVGDADLTLSMVRIYDESIADKLEQLAPNSQADQEQYLDFMLDTTFRKSIICKASAAKDISYAVSNPAEVNTIPVRTVINNFTFQILFDEEALEMFENTLVKDTFQALIKDGGTFNMIEALAILKAAHEASSASDDELEPAVCSLYNAVVEHMVRGGIRFYKTFPEKQEYMEGLSYVPTRFTNLVKAIADGGGEYIYCGNSFNDAIGDISEEDLMFMELLNKPKSKSTLTKKIKDTIFSADKSQTGKHQNAMAEAFYN
;
A
#
# COMPACT_ATOMS: atom_id res chain seq x y z
N GLY A 1 -23.38 4.19 -4.76
CA GLY A 1 -21.96 4.02 -5.06
C GLY A 1 -21.09 4.61 -3.97
N ILE A 2 -19.82 4.24 -3.94
CA ILE A 2 -18.79 4.79 -3.08
C ILE A 2 -17.77 5.55 -3.93
N ALA A 3 -17.05 6.51 -3.32
CA ALA A 3 -15.90 7.16 -3.94
C ALA A 3 -14.72 7.13 -2.98
N TYR A 4 -13.53 7.10 -3.55
CA TYR A 4 -12.25 7.20 -2.87
C TYR A 4 -11.69 8.59 -3.14
N VAL A 5 -11.30 9.30 -2.08
CA VAL A 5 -10.73 10.66 -2.15
C VAL A 5 -9.47 10.71 -1.30
N SER A 6 -8.34 10.99 -1.92
CA SER A 6 -7.07 11.18 -1.22
C SER A 6 -6.67 12.64 -1.17
N TYR A 7 -6.10 13.07 -0.04
CA TYR A 7 -5.69 14.45 0.18
C TYR A 7 -4.67 14.56 1.31
N ASN A 8 -3.87 15.61 1.24
CA ASN A 8 -2.97 15.99 2.33
C ASN A 8 -3.79 16.49 3.52
N THR A 9 -3.45 16.05 4.73
CA THR A 9 -4.26 16.35 5.92
C THR A 9 -3.43 16.94 7.05
N TYR A 10 -4.08 17.79 7.82
CA TYR A 10 -3.56 18.27 9.10
C TYR A 10 -3.91 17.29 10.24
N PRO A 11 -3.07 17.22 11.31
CA PRO A 11 -1.98 18.16 11.67
C PRO A 11 -0.65 17.89 10.97
N GLY A 12 -0.36 16.67 10.53
CA GLY A 12 0.97 16.28 10.09
C GLY A 12 1.49 17.09 8.90
N TRP A 13 0.61 17.51 8.00
CA TRP A 13 1.03 18.32 6.85
C TRP A 13 1.57 19.71 7.22
N HIS A 14 1.34 20.21 8.44
CA HIS A 14 1.95 21.50 8.84
C HIS A 14 3.47 21.49 8.71
N THR A 15 4.12 20.44 9.15
CA THR A 15 5.57 20.31 9.05
C THR A 15 6.04 20.10 7.58
N MET A 16 5.26 19.36 6.79
CA MET A 16 5.53 19.22 5.35
C MET A 16 5.36 20.56 4.62
N GLU A 17 4.37 21.37 5.01
CA GLU A 17 4.18 22.70 4.45
C GLU A 17 5.36 23.64 4.73
N GLU A 18 6.02 23.55 5.89
CA GLU A 18 7.24 24.30 6.16
C GLU A 18 8.35 23.94 5.15
N VAL A 19 8.55 22.65 4.86
CA VAL A 19 9.53 22.21 3.84
C VAL A 19 9.11 22.70 2.45
N ARG A 20 7.83 22.58 2.12
CA ARG A 20 7.28 23.05 0.85
C ARG A 20 7.51 24.55 0.67
N GLN A 21 7.22 25.36 1.69
CA GLN A 21 7.43 26.81 1.64
C GLN A 21 8.91 27.17 1.48
N LEU A 22 9.82 26.42 2.12
CA LEU A 22 11.27 26.59 1.89
C LEU A 22 11.63 26.34 0.42
N MET A 23 11.12 25.28 -0.18
CA MET A 23 11.40 24.91 -1.57
C MET A 23 10.79 25.92 -2.56
N LEU A 24 9.57 26.40 -2.32
CA LEU A 24 8.92 27.44 -3.10
C LEU A 24 9.69 28.77 -2.99
N PHE A 25 10.12 29.14 -1.79
CA PHE A 25 10.94 30.34 -1.57
C PHE A 25 12.29 30.27 -2.30
N ALA A 26 12.94 29.10 -2.30
CA ALA A 26 14.16 28.87 -3.06
C ALA A 26 13.97 29.07 -4.57
N ASN A 27 12.76 28.89 -5.08
CA ASN A 27 12.41 29.04 -6.49
C ASN A 27 11.85 30.44 -6.86
N ARG A 28 11.74 31.34 -5.89
CA ARG A 28 11.21 32.68 -6.11
C ARG A 28 12.04 33.45 -7.16
N GLY A 29 11.37 33.99 -8.17
CA GLY A 29 12.02 34.71 -9.26
C GLY A 29 12.69 33.82 -10.32
N HIS A 30 12.38 32.51 -10.31
CA HIS A 30 12.87 31.52 -11.27
C HIS A 30 11.73 30.85 -12.03
N ASP A 31 10.71 31.58 -12.43
CA ASP A 31 9.49 31.06 -13.03
C ASP A 31 9.76 30.33 -14.35
N GLU A 32 10.71 30.81 -15.14
CA GLU A 32 11.13 30.23 -16.43
C GLU A 32 11.97 28.94 -16.30
N SER A 33 12.38 28.56 -15.08
CA SER A 33 13.13 27.31 -14.87
C SER A 33 12.28 26.08 -15.18
N THR A 34 12.92 25.06 -15.72
CA THR A 34 12.31 23.75 -15.91
C THR A 34 11.92 23.12 -14.56
N HIS A 35 10.99 22.18 -14.61
CA HIS A 35 10.58 21.43 -13.42
C HIS A 35 11.78 20.80 -12.67
N LYS A 36 12.68 20.15 -13.41
CA LYS A 36 13.91 19.53 -12.88
C LYS A 36 14.83 20.55 -12.19
N GLU A 37 15.01 21.72 -12.78
CA GLU A 37 15.82 22.79 -12.18
C GLU A 37 15.20 23.33 -10.89
N LYS A 38 13.85 23.46 -10.84
CA LYS A 38 13.13 23.88 -9.64
C LYS A 38 13.27 22.86 -8.51
N VAL A 39 13.14 21.57 -8.80
CA VAL A 39 13.35 20.49 -7.82
C VAL A 39 14.78 20.49 -7.32
N LEU A 40 15.77 20.50 -8.21
CA LEU A 40 17.18 20.52 -7.84
C LEU A 40 17.53 21.70 -6.94
N ARG A 41 17.03 22.90 -7.26
CA ARG A 41 17.24 24.12 -6.44
C ARG A 41 16.61 23.96 -5.07
N GLY A 42 15.36 23.48 -4.99
CA GLY A 42 14.66 23.23 -3.72
C GLY A 42 15.40 22.22 -2.84
N LYS A 43 15.82 21.09 -3.41
CA LYS A 43 16.61 20.06 -2.71
C LYS A 43 17.98 20.61 -2.25
N THR A 44 18.66 21.39 -3.10
CA THR A 44 19.96 21.99 -2.74
C THR A 44 19.83 22.93 -1.56
N VAL A 45 18.87 23.85 -1.59
CA VAL A 45 18.65 24.81 -0.49
C VAL A 45 18.20 24.06 0.77
N GLY A 46 17.30 23.09 0.66
CA GLY A 46 16.89 22.24 1.78
C GLY A 46 18.06 21.53 2.44
N SER A 47 18.94 20.93 1.64
CA SER A 47 20.15 20.26 2.15
C SER A 47 21.10 21.23 2.86
N LEU A 48 21.31 22.44 2.34
CA LEU A 48 22.14 23.47 2.97
C LEU A 48 21.56 23.91 4.32
N ILE A 49 20.26 24.19 4.38
CA ILE A 49 19.58 24.60 5.62
C ILE A 49 19.61 23.47 6.64
N GLY A 50 19.30 22.24 6.23
CA GLY A 50 19.35 21.06 7.09
C GLY A 50 20.75 20.84 7.69
N ALA A 51 21.81 20.94 6.87
CA ALA A 51 23.19 20.85 7.33
C ALA A 51 23.55 21.94 8.37
N GLN A 52 23.09 23.18 8.16
CA GLN A 52 23.33 24.25 9.13
C GLN A 52 22.59 24.02 10.45
N ILE A 53 21.36 23.56 10.42
CA ILE A 53 20.60 23.22 11.64
C ILE A 53 21.32 22.10 12.41
N LEU A 54 21.85 21.07 11.73
CA LEU A 54 22.54 19.95 12.35
C LEU A 54 23.87 20.33 13.04
N ASN A 55 24.48 21.46 12.66
CA ASN A 55 25.72 21.97 13.27
C ASN A 55 25.53 22.58 14.67
N TYR A 56 24.27 22.78 15.10
CA TYR A 56 23.98 23.43 16.39
C TYR A 56 22.95 22.60 17.16
N ASP A 57 23.34 22.03 18.31
CA ASP A 57 22.49 21.12 19.09
C ASP A 57 21.15 21.73 19.48
N ASN A 58 21.13 22.99 19.91
CA ASN A 58 19.90 23.69 20.26
C ASN A 58 18.94 23.89 19.06
N LEU A 59 19.47 24.08 17.86
CA LEU A 59 18.66 24.16 16.64
C LEU A 59 18.19 22.78 16.19
N LYS A 60 19.03 21.76 16.30
CA LYS A 60 18.72 20.37 15.97
C LYS A 60 17.55 19.85 16.82
N GLU A 61 17.58 20.05 18.12
CA GLU A 61 16.51 19.65 19.03
C GLU A 61 15.20 20.38 18.69
N ARG A 62 15.24 21.71 18.60
CA ARG A 62 14.09 22.56 18.30
C ARG A 62 13.43 22.24 16.96
N ASN A 63 14.21 21.86 15.94
CA ASN A 63 13.74 21.62 14.58
C ASN A 63 13.68 20.12 14.23
N SER A 64 13.57 19.23 15.20
CA SER A 64 13.62 17.77 14.97
C SER A 64 12.54 17.27 14.00
N LYS A 65 11.30 17.76 14.12
CA LYS A 65 10.21 17.42 13.19
C LYS A 65 10.50 17.93 11.76
N PHE A 66 10.92 19.19 11.62
CA PHE A 66 11.28 19.76 10.34
C PHE A 66 12.42 18.99 9.66
N LEU A 67 13.46 18.63 10.41
CA LEU A 67 14.57 17.81 9.88
C LEU A 67 14.11 16.43 9.43
N GLY A 68 13.16 15.82 10.15
CA GLY A 68 12.53 14.56 9.76
C GLY A 68 11.78 14.69 8.45
N ALA A 69 10.92 15.69 8.32
CA ALA A 69 10.17 15.99 7.10
C ALA A 69 11.09 16.33 5.92
N LEU A 70 12.09 17.17 6.16
CA LEU A 70 13.07 17.55 5.14
C LEU A 70 13.82 16.31 4.61
N ARG A 71 14.28 15.43 5.51
CA ARG A 71 14.93 14.16 5.12
C ARG A 71 14.01 13.30 4.27
N SER A 72 12.76 13.15 4.68
CA SER A 72 11.76 12.38 3.94
C SER A 72 11.59 12.94 2.52
N VAL A 73 11.47 14.27 2.36
CA VAL A 73 11.32 14.90 1.04
C VAL A 73 12.58 14.74 0.19
N MET A 74 13.80 14.85 0.80
CA MET A 74 15.06 14.69 0.06
C MET A 74 15.25 13.29 -0.50
N GLN A 75 14.64 12.27 0.11
CA GLN A 75 14.71 10.86 -0.31
C GLN A 75 13.68 10.50 -1.40
N LYS A 76 12.71 11.39 -1.67
CA LYS A 76 11.72 11.17 -2.74
C LYS A 76 12.32 11.45 -4.11
N ASP A 77 11.78 10.77 -5.14
CA ASP A 77 12.13 11.05 -6.52
C ASP A 77 11.74 12.48 -6.94
N ASP A 78 12.38 12.98 -7.98
CA ASP A 78 12.21 14.36 -8.41
C ASP A 78 10.80 14.65 -8.94
N TYR A 79 10.15 13.64 -9.54
CA TYR A 79 8.78 13.76 -10.02
C TYR A 79 7.81 13.96 -8.85
N TYR A 80 7.93 13.12 -7.81
CA TYR A 80 7.12 13.22 -6.60
C TYR A 80 7.29 14.59 -5.91
N VAL A 81 8.55 15.00 -5.70
CA VAL A 81 8.86 16.31 -5.08
C VAL A 81 8.28 17.46 -5.87
N GLY A 82 8.39 17.39 -7.19
CA GLY A 82 7.82 18.39 -8.06
C GLY A 82 6.31 18.48 -7.97
N HIS A 83 5.64 17.34 -7.93
CA HIS A 83 4.18 17.27 -7.87
C HIS A 83 3.63 17.66 -6.49
N ASP A 84 4.18 17.13 -5.39
CA ASP A 84 3.63 17.39 -4.05
C ASP A 84 4.12 18.69 -3.42
N HIS A 85 5.36 19.11 -3.70
CA HIS A 85 5.99 20.22 -2.98
C HIS A 85 6.20 21.48 -3.81
N LEU A 86 6.10 21.42 -5.15
CA LEU A 86 6.31 22.59 -6.01
C LEU A 86 5.06 23.00 -6.81
N GLU A 87 3.96 22.23 -6.71
CA GLU A 87 2.70 22.65 -7.30
C GLU A 87 2.20 23.95 -6.65
N PRO A 88 1.62 24.88 -7.45
CA PRO A 88 1.17 26.17 -6.94
C PRO A 88 0.00 26.05 -5.95
N HIS A 89 -0.82 25.01 -6.09
CA HIS A 89 -1.99 24.76 -5.26
C HIS A 89 -1.82 23.48 -4.46
N ASN A 90 -1.92 23.62 -3.15
CA ASN A 90 -1.99 22.52 -2.21
C ASN A 90 -2.83 23.00 -1.02
N ASP A 91 -4.04 22.47 -0.88
CA ASP A 91 -5.01 22.88 0.11
C ASP A 91 -5.30 21.75 1.11
N PRO A 92 -4.39 21.43 2.03
CA PRO A 92 -4.62 20.43 3.06
C PRO A 92 -5.76 20.85 3.98
N CYS A 93 -6.50 19.88 4.49
CA CYS A 93 -7.57 20.15 5.45
C CYS A 93 -7.58 19.13 6.57
N TYR A 94 -8.15 19.50 7.71
CA TYR A 94 -8.47 18.54 8.76
C TYR A 94 -9.62 17.61 8.35
N LEU A 95 -9.65 16.39 8.84
CA LEU A 95 -10.76 15.45 8.57
C LEU A 95 -12.13 16.04 8.91
N TYR A 96 -12.25 16.76 10.05
CA TYR A 96 -13.52 17.39 10.41
C TYR A 96 -13.97 18.45 9.40
N GLN A 97 -13.03 19.20 8.79
CA GLN A 97 -13.33 20.18 7.74
C GLN A 97 -13.80 19.48 6.48
N PHE A 98 -13.09 18.41 6.07
CA PHE A 98 -13.50 17.56 4.96
C PHE A 98 -14.90 16.98 5.18
N ASN A 99 -15.17 16.43 6.38
CA ASN A 99 -16.48 15.88 6.73
C ASN A 99 -17.59 16.94 6.69
N ASN A 100 -17.33 18.17 7.15
CA ASN A 100 -18.29 19.27 7.05
C ASN A 100 -18.59 19.63 5.60
N HIS A 101 -17.55 19.63 4.73
CA HIS A 101 -17.73 19.84 3.30
C HIS A 101 -18.58 18.74 2.66
N LEU A 102 -18.36 17.48 3.01
CA LEU A 102 -19.17 16.36 2.56
C LEU A 102 -20.65 16.53 2.94
N LYS A 103 -20.93 16.86 4.21
CA LYS A 103 -22.30 17.07 4.73
C LYS A 103 -23.02 18.17 3.96
N ALA A 104 -22.34 19.26 3.60
CA ALA A 104 -22.90 20.35 2.80
C ALA A 104 -23.33 19.92 1.38
N HIS A 105 -22.78 18.80 0.88
CA HIS A 105 -23.07 18.25 -0.45
C HIS A 105 -23.88 16.94 -0.40
N ASN A 106 -24.55 16.63 0.71
CA ASN A 106 -25.31 15.40 0.92
C ASN A 106 -24.49 14.12 0.75
N LEU A 107 -23.21 14.19 1.12
CA LEU A 107 -22.27 13.06 1.20
C LEU A 107 -21.98 12.73 2.66
N ALA A 108 -21.48 11.53 2.88
CA ALA A 108 -21.07 11.04 4.20
C ALA A 108 -19.69 10.39 4.11
N TYR A 109 -18.90 10.63 5.14
CA TYR A 109 -17.65 9.91 5.40
C TYR A 109 -17.96 8.50 5.89
N VAL A 110 -17.26 7.51 5.36
CA VAL A 110 -17.40 6.10 5.74
C VAL A 110 -16.24 5.66 6.63
N GLY A 111 -15.02 6.03 6.26
CA GLY A 111 -13.80 5.64 6.93
C GLY A 111 -12.59 5.91 6.03
N ASP A 112 -11.40 5.57 6.48
CA ASP A 112 -10.19 5.62 5.70
C ASP A 112 -9.90 4.27 5.03
N ALA A 113 -9.34 4.27 3.83
CA ALA A 113 -8.90 3.05 3.15
C ALA A 113 -7.66 2.43 3.83
N ASP A 114 -6.94 3.22 4.61
CA ASP A 114 -5.97 2.70 5.56
C ASP A 114 -6.74 2.22 6.81
N LEU A 115 -6.90 0.92 6.92
CA LEU A 115 -7.72 0.30 7.97
C LEU A 115 -7.17 0.57 9.37
N THR A 116 -5.88 0.86 9.53
CA THR A 116 -5.30 1.21 10.84
C THR A 116 -5.86 2.52 11.39
N LEU A 117 -6.30 3.43 10.52
CA LEU A 117 -6.92 4.69 10.91
C LEU A 117 -8.42 4.56 11.24
N SER A 118 -9.11 3.60 10.61
CA SER A 118 -10.57 3.46 10.77
C SER A 118 -11.00 2.29 11.66
N MET A 119 -10.13 1.30 11.84
CA MET A 119 -10.42 0.11 12.64
C MET A 119 -9.48 0.04 13.87
N VAL A 120 -9.30 1.17 14.55
CA VAL A 120 -8.32 1.33 15.61
C VAL A 120 -8.51 0.35 16.76
N ARG A 121 -9.74 -0.10 17.05
CA ARG A 121 -10.03 -1.09 18.11
C ARG A 121 -9.38 -2.46 17.82
N ILE A 122 -9.28 -2.85 16.56
CA ILE A 122 -8.57 -4.06 16.16
C ILE A 122 -7.05 -3.89 16.33
N TYR A 123 -6.56 -2.67 16.11
CA TYR A 123 -5.14 -2.35 16.20
C TYR A 123 -4.70 -2.10 17.66
N ASP A 124 -5.49 -1.33 18.41
CA ASP A 124 -5.23 -0.97 19.81
C ASP A 124 -6.55 -0.62 20.55
N GLU A 125 -7.01 -1.55 21.39
CA GLU A 125 -8.26 -1.40 22.13
C GLU A 125 -8.19 -0.25 23.15
N SER A 126 -7.03 -0.04 23.78
CA SER A 126 -6.85 1.03 24.79
C SER A 126 -6.98 2.42 24.18
N ILE A 127 -6.45 2.61 22.97
CA ILE A 127 -6.61 3.85 22.20
C ILE A 127 -8.08 4.00 21.79
N ALA A 128 -8.70 2.96 21.26
CA ALA A 128 -10.10 3.00 20.82
C ALA A 128 -11.05 3.40 21.96
N ASP A 129 -10.87 2.87 23.17
CA ASP A 129 -11.68 3.22 24.33
C ASP A 129 -11.55 4.71 24.71
N LYS A 130 -10.35 5.29 24.55
CA LYS A 130 -10.15 6.72 24.80
C LYS A 130 -10.82 7.58 23.72
N LEU A 131 -10.73 7.17 22.47
CA LEU A 131 -11.38 7.87 21.36
C LEU A 131 -12.92 7.84 21.50
N GLU A 132 -13.48 6.70 21.91
CA GLU A 132 -14.92 6.57 22.16
C GLU A 132 -15.38 7.50 23.32
N GLN A 133 -14.57 7.64 24.39
CA GLN A 133 -14.86 8.58 25.46
C GLN A 133 -14.82 10.04 25.01
N LEU A 134 -13.90 10.39 24.08
CA LEU A 134 -13.73 11.76 23.57
C LEU A 134 -14.81 12.14 22.56
N ALA A 135 -15.22 11.21 21.71
CA ALA A 135 -16.15 11.44 20.62
C ALA A 135 -17.14 10.26 20.48
N PRO A 136 -18.08 10.07 21.41
CA PRO A 136 -19.02 8.97 21.34
C PRO A 136 -19.89 9.07 20.08
N ASN A 137 -20.06 7.94 19.39
CA ASN A 137 -20.88 7.79 18.18
C ASN A 137 -20.44 8.64 16.95
N SER A 138 -19.21 9.11 16.92
CA SER A 138 -18.68 9.89 15.80
C SER A 138 -17.36 9.33 15.28
N GLN A 139 -17.43 8.41 14.32
CA GLN A 139 -16.26 7.83 13.66
C GLN A 139 -15.28 8.93 13.16
N ALA A 140 -15.79 9.94 12.46
CA ALA A 140 -14.95 10.99 11.92
C ALA A 140 -14.25 11.84 13.00
N ASP A 141 -14.90 12.06 14.16
CA ASP A 141 -14.28 12.83 15.23
C ASP A 141 -13.27 11.96 16.02
N GLN A 142 -13.55 10.66 16.20
CA GLN A 142 -12.59 9.71 16.76
C GLN A 142 -11.32 9.65 15.90
N GLU A 143 -11.49 9.50 14.59
CA GLU A 143 -10.36 9.50 13.67
C GLU A 143 -9.64 10.85 13.58
N GLN A 144 -10.34 11.97 13.77
CA GLN A 144 -9.68 13.27 13.87
C GLN A 144 -8.80 13.37 15.14
N TYR A 145 -9.24 12.84 16.28
CA TYR A 145 -8.38 12.74 17.46
C TYR A 145 -7.18 11.82 17.23
N LEU A 146 -7.38 10.72 16.52
CA LEU A 146 -6.29 9.82 16.12
C LEU A 146 -5.29 10.54 15.23
N ASP A 147 -5.72 11.38 14.29
CA ASP A 147 -4.83 12.20 13.47
C ASP A 147 -3.90 13.10 14.30
N PHE A 148 -4.43 13.70 15.38
CA PHE A 148 -3.61 14.48 16.31
C PHE A 148 -2.58 13.64 17.06
N MET A 149 -2.91 12.37 17.37
CA MET A 149 -1.99 11.45 18.05
C MET A 149 -0.87 10.98 17.11
N LEU A 150 -1.23 10.66 15.87
CA LEU A 150 -0.32 10.04 14.89
C LEU A 150 0.42 11.06 14.01
N ASP A 151 0.08 12.35 14.12
CA ASP A 151 0.62 13.40 13.23
C ASP A 151 0.36 13.06 11.74
N THR A 152 -0.88 12.61 11.43
CA THR A 152 -1.27 12.11 10.10
C THR A 152 -1.08 13.18 9.04
N THR A 153 -0.38 12.83 7.95
CA THR A 153 -0.05 13.74 6.84
C THR A 153 -0.93 13.54 5.61
N PHE A 154 -1.55 12.37 5.46
CA PHE A 154 -2.29 12.00 4.25
C PHE A 154 -3.46 11.09 4.59
N ARG A 155 -4.61 11.32 3.96
CA ARG A 155 -5.81 10.50 4.11
C ARG A 155 -6.29 9.95 2.78
N LYS A 156 -6.93 8.79 2.87
CA LYS A 156 -7.50 8.03 1.75
C LYS A 156 -8.98 7.76 2.06
N SER A 157 -9.77 8.81 2.11
CA SER A 157 -11.14 8.77 2.61
C SER A 157 -12.09 8.03 1.67
N ILE A 158 -12.88 7.13 2.24
CA ILE A 158 -14.00 6.48 1.57
C ILE A 158 -15.26 7.25 1.90
N ILE A 159 -16.01 7.62 0.87
CA ILE A 159 -17.25 8.41 1.00
C ILE A 159 -18.41 7.78 0.24
N CYS A 160 -19.63 8.08 0.67
CA CYS A 160 -20.84 7.65 -0.02
C CYS A 160 -21.90 8.76 -0.02
N LYS A 161 -23.05 8.51 -0.65
CA LYS A 161 -24.22 9.39 -0.48
C LYS A 161 -24.73 9.30 0.95
N ALA A 162 -25.13 10.43 1.54
CA ALA A 162 -25.68 10.47 2.91
C ALA A 162 -26.87 9.53 3.11
N SER A 163 -27.70 9.33 2.06
CA SER A 163 -28.81 8.39 2.11
C SER A 163 -28.42 6.92 2.24
N ALA A 164 -27.19 6.55 1.83
CA ALA A 164 -26.66 5.20 1.94
C ALA A 164 -25.87 4.98 3.23
N ALA A 165 -25.50 6.04 3.95
CA ALA A 165 -24.69 5.94 5.16
C ALA A 165 -25.38 5.15 6.29
N LYS A 166 -26.70 5.17 6.34
CA LYS A 166 -27.52 4.41 7.31
C LYS A 166 -27.38 2.89 7.17
N ASP A 167 -26.95 2.41 6.01
CA ASP A 167 -26.81 0.99 5.70
C ASP A 167 -25.37 0.49 5.98
N ILE A 168 -24.48 1.37 6.49
CA ILE A 168 -23.11 1.04 6.82
C ILE A 168 -23.05 0.50 8.25
N SER A 169 -22.36 -0.62 8.40
CA SER A 169 -22.08 -1.23 9.70
C SER A 169 -20.58 -1.27 9.96
N TYR A 170 -20.19 -0.89 11.16
CA TYR A 170 -18.80 -0.96 11.64
C TYR A 170 -18.55 -2.20 12.51
N ALA A 171 -19.48 -3.17 12.53
CA ALA A 171 -19.37 -4.36 13.36
C ALA A 171 -18.07 -5.14 13.15
N VAL A 172 -17.50 -5.15 11.93
CA VAL A 172 -16.23 -5.79 11.64
C VAL A 172 -15.04 -5.15 12.38
N SER A 173 -15.16 -3.88 12.78
CA SER A 173 -14.13 -3.18 13.55
C SER A 173 -14.14 -3.51 15.05
N ASN A 174 -15.12 -4.26 15.53
CA ASN A 174 -15.23 -4.65 16.92
C ASN A 174 -14.90 -6.15 17.08
N PRO A 175 -13.78 -6.55 17.73
CA PRO A 175 -13.40 -7.95 17.91
C PRO A 175 -14.49 -8.81 18.54
N ALA A 176 -15.31 -8.24 19.44
CA ALA A 176 -16.42 -8.94 20.05
C ALA A 176 -17.55 -9.29 19.05
N GLU A 177 -17.67 -8.54 17.97
CA GLU A 177 -18.70 -8.72 16.93
C GLU A 177 -18.22 -9.50 15.71
N VAL A 178 -16.91 -9.63 15.50
CA VAL A 178 -16.31 -10.36 14.36
C VAL A 178 -16.87 -11.77 14.25
N ASN A 179 -17.14 -12.42 15.38
CA ASN A 179 -17.62 -13.79 15.45
C ASN A 179 -19.14 -13.92 15.37
N THR A 180 -19.89 -12.84 15.18
CA THR A 180 -21.33 -12.93 14.95
C THR A 180 -21.66 -13.43 13.54
N ILE A 181 -22.82 -14.08 13.38
CA ILE A 181 -23.24 -14.63 12.08
C ILE A 181 -23.28 -13.56 10.99
N PRO A 182 -23.82 -12.34 11.21
CA PRO A 182 -23.83 -11.31 10.16
C PRO A 182 -22.43 -10.94 9.68
N VAL A 183 -21.45 -10.76 10.60
CA VAL A 183 -20.09 -10.38 10.24
C VAL A 183 -19.36 -11.49 9.56
N ARG A 184 -19.41 -12.74 10.10
CA ARG A 184 -18.85 -13.92 9.42
C ARG A 184 -19.40 -14.09 8.00
N THR A 185 -20.70 -13.84 7.79
CA THR A 185 -21.32 -13.89 6.46
C THR A 185 -20.68 -12.90 5.50
N VAL A 186 -20.37 -11.68 5.96
CA VAL A 186 -19.68 -10.68 5.14
C VAL A 186 -18.24 -11.13 4.82
N ILE A 187 -17.50 -11.57 5.83
CA ILE A 187 -16.11 -12.02 5.68
C ILE A 187 -16.02 -13.20 4.70
N ASN A 188 -16.96 -14.15 4.75
CA ASN A 188 -17.00 -15.30 3.87
C ASN A 188 -17.21 -14.98 2.38
N ASN A 189 -17.59 -13.75 2.03
CA ASN A 189 -17.75 -13.31 0.64
C ASN A 189 -16.45 -12.82 -0.01
N PHE A 190 -15.33 -12.87 0.71
CA PHE A 190 -14.04 -12.41 0.19
C PHE A 190 -13.10 -13.59 -0.08
N THR A 191 -12.18 -13.35 -1.02
CA THR A 191 -10.97 -14.14 -1.20
C THR A 191 -9.81 -13.36 -0.58
N PHE A 192 -8.94 -14.06 0.10
CA PHE A 192 -7.82 -13.50 0.85
C PHE A 192 -6.50 -13.90 0.24
N GLN A 193 -5.50 -13.01 0.37
CA GLN A 193 -4.12 -13.26 -0.02
C GLN A 193 -3.22 -12.96 1.17
N ILE A 194 -2.46 -13.96 1.61
CA ILE A 194 -1.46 -13.83 2.67
C ILE A 194 -0.23 -13.12 2.09
N LEU A 195 0.30 -12.12 2.81
CA LEU A 195 1.48 -11.35 2.45
C LEU A 195 2.66 -11.58 3.41
N PHE A 196 2.46 -12.29 4.50
CA PHE A 196 3.51 -12.68 5.46
C PHE A 196 4.02 -14.09 5.15
N ASP A 197 5.22 -14.40 5.62
CA ASP A 197 5.89 -15.68 5.48
C ASP A 197 5.71 -16.62 6.69
N GLU A 198 6.35 -17.79 6.64
CA GLU A 198 6.27 -18.77 7.73
C GLU A 198 6.90 -18.27 9.04
N GLU A 199 7.84 -17.31 9.02
CA GLU A 199 8.48 -16.77 10.23
C GLU A 199 7.45 -15.99 11.07
N ALA A 200 6.50 -15.33 10.42
CA ALA A 200 5.43 -14.61 11.09
C ALA A 200 4.40 -15.52 11.80
N LEU A 201 4.43 -16.83 11.53
CA LEU A 201 3.50 -17.77 12.18
C LEU A 201 3.74 -17.92 13.70
N GLU A 202 4.92 -17.54 14.19
CA GLU A 202 5.22 -17.57 15.63
C GLU A 202 4.38 -16.58 16.45
N MET A 203 3.73 -15.61 15.82
CA MET A 203 2.83 -14.67 16.48
C MET A 203 1.47 -15.27 16.87
N PHE A 204 1.07 -16.41 16.29
CA PHE A 204 -0.21 -17.03 16.58
C PHE A 204 -0.13 -17.90 17.82
N GLU A 205 -0.88 -17.56 18.88
CA GLU A 205 -0.97 -18.34 20.12
C GLU A 205 -1.73 -19.65 19.93
N ASN A 206 -2.76 -19.64 19.07
CA ASN A 206 -3.58 -20.81 18.81
C ASN A 206 -2.92 -21.73 17.76
N THR A 207 -2.53 -22.92 18.18
CA THR A 207 -1.81 -23.90 17.35
C THR A 207 -2.60 -24.29 16.09
N LEU A 208 -3.93 -24.50 16.20
CA LEU A 208 -4.76 -24.86 15.05
C LEU A 208 -4.84 -23.74 14.02
N VAL A 209 -4.85 -22.48 14.47
CA VAL A 209 -4.79 -21.30 13.58
C VAL A 209 -3.43 -21.21 12.90
N LYS A 210 -2.34 -21.43 13.66
CA LYS A 210 -0.97 -21.47 13.12
C LYS A 210 -0.83 -22.55 12.05
N ASP A 211 -1.26 -23.78 12.33
CA ASP A 211 -1.21 -24.91 11.39
C ASP A 211 -2.05 -24.63 10.14
N THR A 212 -3.21 -23.98 10.31
CA THR A 212 -4.07 -23.57 9.19
C THR A 212 -3.34 -22.58 8.28
N PHE A 213 -2.76 -21.52 8.82
CA PHE A 213 -2.01 -20.56 8.00
C PHE A 213 -0.77 -21.18 7.36
N GLN A 214 -0.07 -22.07 8.05
CA GLN A 214 1.06 -22.78 7.47
C GLN A 214 0.65 -23.62 6.26
N ALA A 215 -0.49 -24.32 6.35
CA ALA A 215 -1.02 -25.09 5.22
C ALA A 215 -1.42 -24.17 4.05
N LEU A 216 -2.09 -23.04 4.33
CA LEU A 216 -2.49 -22.07 3.33
C LEU A 216 -1.29 -21.43 2.63
N ILE A 217 -0.20 -21.10 3.34
CA ILE A 217 1.03 -20.54 2.76
C ILE A 217 1.66 -21.56 1.81
N LYS A 218 1.72 -22.84 2.21
CA LYS A 218 2.24 -23.93 1.35
C LYS A 218 1.43 -24.13 0.08
N ASP A 219 0.13 -23.85 0.12
CA ASP A 219 -0.79 -23.93 -1.03
C ASP A 219 -0.88 -22.62 -1.84
N GLY A 220 0.10 -21.72 -1.70
CA GLY A 220 0.21 -20.48 -2.49
C GLY A 220 -0.39 -19.24 -1.84
N GLY A 221 -0.86 -19.31 -0.60
CA GLY A 221 -1.26 -18.16 0.21
C GLY A 221 -2.56 -17.47 -0.20
N THR A 222 -3.33 -18.03 -1.12
CA THR A 222 -4.64 -17.49 -1.53
C THR A 222 -5.73 -18.43 -1.04
N PHE A 223 -6.76 -17.91 -0.37
CA PHE A 223 -7.81 -18.73 0.22
C PHE A 223 -9.14 -17.99 0.36
N ASN A 224 -10.22 -18.72 0.59
CA ASN A 224 -11.47 -18.23 1.15
C ASN A 224 -11.72 -18.85 2.54
N MET A 225 -12.66 -18.32 3.29
CA MET A 225 -12.90 -18.81 4.65
C MET A 225 -13.42 -20.24 4.70
N ILE A 226 -14.08 -20.75 3.64
CA ILE A 226 -14.56 -22.14 3.58
C ILE A 226 -13.36 -23.10 3.53
N GLU A 227 -12.35 -22.77 2.71
CA GLU A 227 -11.11 -23.54 2.61
C GLU A 227 -10.33 -23.50 3.92
N ALA A 228 -10.14 -22.30 4.50
CA ALA A 228 -9.44 -22.15 5.77
C ALA A 228 -10.12 -22.93 6.91
N LEU A 229 -11.45 -22.87 6.99
CA LEU A 229 -12.21 -23.63 7.98
C LEU A 229 -12.15 -25.15 7.76
N ALA A 230 -12.09 -25.62 6.51
CA ALA A 230 -11.92 -27.05 6.21
C ALA A 230 -10.55 -27.55 6.68
N ILE A 231 -9.48 -26.76 6.43
CA ILE A 231 -8.12 -27.09 6.90
C ILE A 231 -8.08 -27.11 8.44
N LEU A 232 -8.64 -26.09 9.10
CA LEU A 232 -8.68 -26.01 10.56
C LEU A 232 -9.41 -27.22 11.18
N LYS A 233 -10.55 -27.61 10.61
CA LYS A 233 -11.30 -28.81 11.07
C LYS A 233 -10.50 -30.08 10.88
N ALA A 234 -9.86 -30.26 9.73
CA ALA A 234 -9.01 -31.41 9.48
C ALA A 234 -7.81 -31.47 10.45
N ALA A 235 -7.20 -30.35 10.76
CA ALA A 235 -6.13 -30.25 11.77
C ALA A 235 -6.65 -30.61 13.17
N HIS A 236 -7.85 -30.13 13.54
CA HIS A 236 -8.49 -30.45 14.81
C HIS A 236 -8.78 -31.95 14.91
N GLU A 237 -9.36 -32.58 13.89
CA GLU A 237 -9.66 -34.03 13.84
C GLU A 237 -8.38 -34.89 13.93
N ALA A 238 -7.26 -34.39 13.37
CA ALA A 238 -5.98 -35.08 13.45
C ALA A 238 -5.25 -34.87 14.80
N SER A 239 -5.65 -33.87 15.56
CA SER A 239 -5.13 -33.59 16.90
C SER A 239 -5.93 -34.44 17.94
N SER A 240 -5.37 -34.61 19.13
CA SER A 240 -6.10 -35.18 20.25
C SER A 240 -6.93 -34.17 21.04
N ALA A 241 -7.25 -33.01 20.40
CA ALA A 241 -7.99 -31.93 21.01
C ALA A 241 -9.46 -32.33 21.26
N SER A 242 -10.07 -31.74 22.30
CA SER A 242 -11.47 -31.99 22.61
C SER A 242 -12.39 -31.19 21.66
N ASP A 243 -13.61 -31.69 21.43
CA ASP A 243 -14.61 -31.01 20.61
C ASP A 243 -14.90 -29.61 21.07
N ASP A 244 -14.73 -29.31 22.38
CA ASP A 244 -14.92 -27.98 22.97
C ASP A 244 -13.87 -26.95 22.53
N GLU A 245 -12.75 -27.39 21.94
CA GLU A 245 -11.68 -26.49 21.47
C GLU A 245 -11.92 -26.03 20.01
N LEU A 246 -12.81 -26.66 19.25
CA LEU A 246 -13.02 -26.32 17.85
C LEU A 246 -13.63 -24.92 17.65
N GLU A 247 -14.73 -24.60 18.34
CA GLU A 247 -15.37 -23.29 18.16
C GLU A 247 -14.48 -22.12 18.64
N PRO A 248 -13.75 -22.21 19.75
CA PRO A 248 -12.72 -21.23 20.10
C PRO A 248 -11.65 -21.04 19.02
N ALA A 249 -11.19 -22.13 18.37
CA ALA A 249 -10.22 -22.04 17.28
C ALA A 249 -10.82 -21.38 16.02
N VAL A 250 -12.08 -21.67 15.70
CA VAL A 250 -12.83 -20.99 14.63
C VAL A 250 -12.93 -19.49 14.90
N CYS A 251 -13.30 -19.09 16.13
CA CYS A 251 -13.34 -17.70 16.54
C CYS A 251 -11.96 -17.03 16.37
N SER A 252 -10.92 -17.70 16.83
CA SER A 252 -9.53 -17.22 16.71
C SER A 252 -9.10 -17.05 15.26
N LEU A 253 -9.51 -17.93 14.36
CA LEU A 253 -9.19 -17.82 12.92
C LEU A 253 -9.85 -16.56 12.29
N TYR A 254 -11.14 -16.31 12.54
CA TYR A 254 -11.81 -15.12 12.06
C TYR A 254 -11.16 -13.84 12.59
N ASN A 255 -10.85 -13.79 13.89
CA ASN A 255 -10.16 -12.67 14.50
C ASN A 255 -8.78 -12.45 13.87
N ALA A 256 -8.00 -13.50 13.67
CA ALA A 256 -6.68 -13.44 13.05
C ALA A 256 -6.76 -12.91 11.60
N VAL A 257 -7.73 -13.36 10.81
CA VAL A 257 -7.93 -12.85 9.44
C VAL A 257 -8.23 -11.34 9.47
N VAL A 258 -9.17 -10.89 10.31
CA VAL A 258 -9.52 -9.47 10.41
C VAL A 258 -8.35 -8.64 10.94
N GLU A 259 -7.64 -9.11 11.96
CA GLU A 259 -6.47 -8.43 12.50
C GLU A 259 -5.38 -8.25 11.44
N HIS A 260 -5.06 -9.31 10.70
CA HIS A 260 -4.06 -9.23 9.63
C HIS A 260 -4.52 -8.42 8.42
N MET A 261 -5.83 -8.33 8.14
CA MET A 261 -6.35 -7.36 7.16
C MET A 261 -6.05 -5.93 7.59
N VAL A 262 -6.28 -5.60 8.86
CA VAL A 262 -6.02 -4.25 9.40
C VAL A 262 -4.51 -3.95 9.41
N ARG A 263 -3.69 -4.91 9.81
CA ARG A 263 -2.23 -4.76 9.87
C ARG A 263 -1.52 -4.87 8.51
N GLY A 264 -2.27 -5.13 7.42
CA GLY A 264 -1.71 -5.25 6.08
C GLY A 264 -1.02 -6.59 5.79
N GLY A 265 -1.10 -7.58 6.68
CA GLY A 265 -0.59 -8.92 6.47
C GLY A 265 -1.48 -9.81 5.59
N ILE A 266 -2.74 -9.42 5.41
CA ILE A 266 -3.68 -10.10 4.52
C ILE A 266 -4.39 -9.06 3.66
N ARG A 267 -4.39 -9.26 2.34
CA ARG A 267 -5.26 -8.56 1.41
C ARG A 267 -6.56 -9.30 1.21
N PHE A 268 -7.62 -8.58 0.88
CA PHE A 268 -8.93 -9.15 0.62
C PHE A 268 -9.52 -8.62 -0.68
N TYR A 269 -10.22 -9.49 -1.40
CA TYR A 269 -10.78 -9.22 -2.70
C TYR A 269 -12.22 -9.73 -2.77
N LYS A 270 -13.13 -8.91 -3.27
CA LYS A 270 -14.49 -9.38 -3.58
C LYS A 270 -14.49 -10.33 -4.79
N THR A 271 -13.61 -10.05 -5.75
CA THR A 271 -13.31 -10.90 -6.90
C THR A 271 -11.80 -10.93 -7.01
N PHE A 272 -11.20 -12.10 -6.80
CA PHE A 272 -9.75 -12.23 -6.89
C PHE A 272 -9.32 -12.03 -8.35
N PRO A 273 -8.30 -11.18 -8.62
CA PRO A 273 -7.82 -10.99 -9.97
C PRO A 273 -7.28 -12.29 -10.54
N GLU A 274 -7.70 -12.65 -11.75
CA GLU A 274 -7.11 -13.79 -12.43
C GLU A 274 -5.64 -13.50 -12.71
N LYS A 275 -4.75 -14.37 -12.22
CA LYS A 275 -3.34 -14.34 -12.57
C LYS A 275 -3.23 -14.67 -14.05
N GLN A 276 -2.89 -13.68 -14.86
CA GLN A 276 -2.64 -13.91 -16.27
C GLN A 276 -1.25 -14.52 -16.40
N GLU A 277 -1.22 -15.84 -16.58
CA GLU A 277 0.01 -16.53 -16.91
C GLU A 277 0.44 -16.19 -18.34
N TYR A 278 1.75 -16.21 -18.57
CA TYR A 278 2.28 -16.06 -19.92
C TYR A 278 1.76 -17.17 -20.85
N MET A 279 1.11 -16.80 -21.93
CA MET A 279 0.66 -17.73 -22.98
C MET A 279 1.51 -17.56 -24.22
N GLU A 280 2.26 -18.60 -24.58
CA GLU A 280 3.12 -18.64 -25.75
C GLU A 280 2.35 -18.24 -27.03
N GLY A 281 2.88 -17.30 -27.77
CA GLY A 281 2.27 -16.83 -29.01
C GLY A 281 1.03 -15.94 -28.85
N LEU A 282 0.62 -15.62 -27.61
CA LEU A 282 -0.53 -14.76 -27.32
C LEU A 282 -0.14 -13.57 -26.45
N SER A 283 0.65 -13.77 -25.38
CA SER A 283 1.04 -12.71 -24.46
C SER A 283 2.04 -11.74 -25.10
N TYR A 284 1.86 -10.46 -24.82
CA TYR A 284 2.77 -9.39 -25.25
C TYR A 284 2.67 -8.17 -24.34
N VAL A 285 3.72 -7.36 -24.33
CA VAL A 285 3.74 -6.06 -23.64
C VAL A 285 3.39 -4.98 -24.66
N PRO A 286 2.30 -4.20 -24.47
CA PRO A 286 1.94 -3.15 -25.41
C PRO A 286 3.04 -2.09 -25.53
N THR A 287 3.39 -1.69 -26.76
CA THR A 287 4.44 -0.68 -27.01
C THR A 287 4.19 0.64 -26.29
N ARG A 288 2.91 1.02 -26.09
CA ARG A 288 2.55 2.20 -25.30
C ARG A 288 3.05 2.12 -23.85
N PHE A 289 3.08 0.93 -23.27
CA PHE A 289 3.57 0.71 -21.92
C PHE A 289 5.10 0.83 -21.86
N THR A 290 5.82 0.18 -22.75
CA THR A 290 7.28 0.32 -22.84
C THR A 290 7.72 1.76 -23.13
N ASN A 291 6.98 2.50 -23.97
CA ASN A 291 7.24 3.92 -24.21
C ASN A 291 6.99 4.77 -22.96
N LEU A 292 5.97 4.45 -22.15
CA LEU A 292 5.71 5.12 -20.87
C LEU A 292 6.88 4.89 -19.90
N VAL A 293 7.32 3.63 -19.73
CA VAL A 293 8.47 3.27 -18.88
C VAL A 293 9.71 4.05 -19.28
N LYS A 294 10.02 4.10 -20.58
CA LYS A 294 11.16 4.87 -21.11
C LYS A 294 11.03 6.36 -20.81
N ALA A 295 9.88 6.94 -21.06
CA ALA A 295 9.66 8.38 -20.82
C ALA A 295 9.84 8.73 -19.33
N ILE A 296 9.43 7.84 -18.43
CA ILE A 296 9.63 8.00 -16.98
C ILE A 296 11.12 7.89 -16.63
N ALA A 297 11.81 6.86 -17.13
CA ALA A 297 13.23 6.64 -16.90
C ALA A 297 14.08 7.81 -17.46
N ASP A 298 13.79 8.26 -18.67
CA ASP A 298 14.46 9.40 -19.32
C ASP A 298 14.21 10.71 -18.56
N GLY A 299 13.06 10.83 -17.90
CA GLY A 299 12.69 11.94 -17.01
C GLY A 299 13.33 11.89 -15.63
N GLY A 300 14.08 10.82 -15.29
CA GLY A 300 14.68 10.60 -13.98
C GLY A 300 13.69 10.09 -12.93
N GLY A 301 12.55 9.54 -13.34
CA GLY A 301 11.58 8.88 -12.46
C GLY A 301 11.98 7.43 -12.21
N GLU A 302 11.86 6.98 -10.97
CA GLU A 302 12.15 5.60 -10.55
C GLU A 302 10.91 4.71 -10.57
N TYR A 303 9.69 5.31 -10.58
CA TYR A 303 8.44 4.59 -10.46
C TYR A 303 7.51 4.81 -11.64
N ILE A 304 6.86 3.73 -12.05
CA ILE A 304 5.75 3.78 -13.01
C ILE A 304 4.46 3.90 -12.18
N TYR A 305 3.81 5.06 -12.27
CA TYR A 305 2.53 5.30 -11.59
C TYR A 305 1.37 4.62 -12.33
N CYS A 306 1.43 3.30 -12.46
CA CYS A 306 0.31 2.48 -12.93
C CYS A 306 0.16 1.25 -12.04
N GLY A 307 -1.07 0.81 -11.86
CA GLY A 307 -1.39 -0.38 -11.08
C GLY A 307 -1.41 -1.64 -11.95
N ASN A 308 -1.01 -2.76 -11.37
CA ASN A 308 -1.29 -4.07 -11.90
C ASN A 308 -2.72 -4.52 -11.57
N SER A 309 -3.11 -5.74 -11.94
CA SER A 309 -4.44 -6.30 -11.62
C SER A 309 -4.71 -6.48 -10.12
N PHE A 310 -3.67 -6.45 -9.27
CA PHE A 310 -3.75 -6.51 -7.81
C PHE A 310 -3.72 -5.13 -7.16
N ASN A 311 -3.77 -4.06 -7.96
CA ASN A 311 -3.69 -2.67 -7.52
C ASN A 311 -2.33 -2.29 -6.88
N ASP A 312 -1.28 -3.06 -7.17
CA ASP A 312 0.08 -2.71 -6.78
C ASP A 312 0.68 -1.75 -7.79
N ALA A 313 1.48 -0.80 -7.31
CA ALA A 313 2.28 0.02 -8.19
C ALA A 313 3.29 -0.86 -8.94
N ILE A 314 3.41 -0.65 -10.24
CA ILE A 314 4.47 -1.25 -11.04
C ILE A 314 5.68 -0.33 -10.88
N GLY A 315 6.72 -0.81 -10.23
CA GLY A 315 7.97 -0.08 -9.98
C GLY A 315 9.17 -0.98 -10.20
N ASP A 316 10.35 -0.42 -9.96
CA ASP A 316 11.64 -1.15 -9.98
C ASP A 316 11.93 -1.90 -11.28
N ILE A 317 11.52 -1.33 -12.43
CA ILE A 317 11.81 -1.91 -13.74
C ILE A 317 13.26 -1.60 -14.10
N SER A 318 14.09 -2.64 -14.11
CA SER A 318 15.47 -2.55 -14.52
C SER A 318 15.62 -2.29 -16.04
N GLU A 319 16.81 -1.89 -16.48
CA GLU A 319 17.12 -1.78 -17.92
C GLU A 319 16.95 -3.13 -18.64
N GLU A 320 17.24 -4.23 -17.96
CA GLU A 320 17.06 -5.59 -18.48
C GLU A 320 15.58 -5.94 -18.63
N ASP A 321 14.74 -5.59 -17.64
CA ASP A 321 13.29 -5.76 -17.75
C ASP A 321 12.72 -4.95 -18.92
N LEU A 322 13.17 -3.71 -19.07
CA LEU A 322 12.72 -2.86 -20.18
C LEU A 322 13.11 -3.44 -21.54
N MET A 323 14.36 -3.92 -21.69
CA MET A 323 14.78 -4.61 -22.90
C MET A 323 13.96 -5.88 -23.16
N PHE A 324 13.66 -6.65 -22.11
CA PHE A 324 12.80 -7.83 -22.21
C PHE A 324 11.37 -7.46 -22.65
N MET A 325 10.79 -6.44 -22.06
CA MET A 325 9.46 -5.92 -22.45
C MET A 325 9.44 -5.48 -23.92
N GLU A 326 10.50 -4.86 -24.41
CA GLU A 326 10.62 -4.49 -25.83
C GLU A 326 10.73 -5.70 -26.76
N LEU A 327 11.43 -6.73 -26.34
CA LEU A 327 11.50 -7.98 -27.09
C LEU A 327 10.13 -8.66 -27.15
N LEU A 328 9.28 -8.48 -26.14
CA LEU A 328 7.93 -9.03 -26.05
C LEU A 328 6.82 -8.08 -26.58
N ASN A 329 7.16 -7.09 -27.37
CA ASN A 329 6.21 -6.09 -27.92
C ASN A 329 5.14 -6.65 -28.86
N LYS A 330 5.26 -7.90 -29.25
CA LYS A 330 4.29 -8.69 -30.03
C LYS A 330 4.33 -10.13 -29.56
N PRO A 331 3.24 -10.87 -29.70
CA PRO A 331 3.22 -12.30 -29.42
C PRO A 331 4.37 -13.04 -30.14
N LYS A 332 5.07 -13.89 -29.40
CA LYS A 332 6.22 -14.67 -29.92
C LYS A 332 6.21 -16.08 -29.36
N SER A 333 6.81 -17.02 -30.08
CA SER A 333 7.08 -18.34 -29.54
C SER A 333 8.24 -18.30 -28.55
N LYS A 334 8.26 -19.24 -27.61
CA LYS A 334 9.35 -19.43 -26.63
C LYS A 334 10.71 -19.47 -27.31
N SER A 335 10.84 -20.25 -28.39
CA SER A 335 12.08 -20.38 -29.15
C SER A 335 12.55 -19.07 -29.78
N THR A 336 11.62 -18.29 -30.36
CA THR A 336 11.91 -16.98 -30.93
C THR A 336 12.33 -15.97 -29.86
N LEU A 337 11.64 -15.96 -28.72
CA LEU A 337 11.94 -15.06 -27.62
C LEU A 337 13.31 -15.40 -27.02
N THR A 338 13.57 -16.67 -26.68
CA THR A 338 14.87 -17.14 -26.17
C THR A 338 16.03 -16.78 -27.11
N LYS A 339 15.84 -16.95 -28.43
CA LYS A 339 16.86 -16.55 -29.39
C LYS A 339 17.14 -15.05 -29.34
N LYS A 340 16.09 -14.22 -29.32
CA LYS A 340 16.24 -12.76 -29.28
C LYS A 340 16.88 -12.28 -27.96
N ILE A 341 16.52 -12.88 -26.82
CA ILE A 341 17.15 -12.59 -25.53
C ILE A 341 18.66 -12.84 -25.62
N LYS A 342 19.07 -14.01 -26.15
CA LYS A 342 20.49 -14.32 -26.34
C LYS A 342 21.20 -13.33 -27.26
N ASP A 343 20.58 -13.00 -28.38
CA ASP A 343 21.18 -12.12 -29.39
C ASP A 343 21.28 -10.66 -28.88
N THR A 344 20.38 -10.21 -28.04
CA THR A 344 20.28 -8.79 -27.62
C THR A 344 20.92 -8.54 -26.24
N ILE A 345 20.59 -9.35 -25.23
CA ILE A 345 21.01 -9.12 -23.84
C ILE A 345 22.41 -9.69 -23.58
N PHE A 346 22.71 -10.88 -24.11
CA PHE A 346 23.96 -11.58 -23.83
C PHE A 346 25.05 -11.46 -24.91
N SER A 347 24.73 -10.85 -26.04
CA SER A 347 25.75 -10.63 -27.10
C SER A 347 26.85 -9.64 -26.69
N ALA A 348 26.58 -8.77 -25.73
CA ALA A 348 27.53 -7.78 -25.24
C ALA A 348 28.58 -8.38 -24.28
N ASP A 349 28.29 -9.50 -23.63
CA ASP A 349 29.20 -10.15 -22.66
C ASP A 349 29.77 -11.44 -23.22
N LYS A 350 30.95 -11.30 -23.91
CA LYS A 350 31.68 -12.43 -24.49
C LYS A 350 32.32 -13.38 -23.46
N SER A 351 32.24 -13.06 -22.18
CA SER A 351 32.86 -13.84 -21.08
C SER A 351 31.99 -15.00 -20.57
N GLN A 352 30.69 -15.00 -20.86
CA GLN A 352 29.74 -16.00 -20.37
C GLN A 352 29.63 -17.21 -21.29
N THR A 353 29.66 -18.41 -20.68
CA THR A 353 29.52 -19.66 -21.43
C THR A 353 28.08 -19.83 -21.93
N GLY A 354 27.89 -20.42 -23.14
CA GLY A 354 26.55 -20.62 -23.73
C GLY A 354 25.56 -21.40 -22.86
N LYS A 355 26.04 -22.21 -21.90
CA LYS A 355 25.18 -22.90 -20.90
C LYS A 355 24.59 -21.94 -19.87
N HIS A 356 25.37 -20.96 -19.40
CA HIS A 356 24.91 -19.96 -18.44
C HIS A 356 23.88 -19.03 -19.08
N GLN A 357 24.13 -18.59 -20.32
CA GLN A 357 23.19 -17.80 -21.11
C GLN A 357 21.86 -18.52 -21.37
N ASN A 358 21.89 -19.85 -21.56
CA ASN A 358 20.68 -20.65 -21.70
C ASN A 358 19.87 -20.69 -20.41
N ALA A 359 20.54 -20.93 -19.27
CA ALA A 359 19.89 -20.99 -17.95
C ALA A 359 19.26 -19.64 -17.55
N MET A 360 19.97 -18.52 -17.82
CA MET A 360 19.42 -17.19 -17.58
C MET A 360 18.22 -16.88 -18.49
N ALA A 361 18.31 -17.21 -19.80
CA ALA A 361 17.20 -17.01 -20.73
C ALA A 361 15.96 -17.86 -20.35
N GLU A 362 16.16 -19.04 -19.76
CA GLU A 362 15.08 -19.87 -19.22
C GLU A 362 14.52 -19.32 -17.90
N ALA A 363 15.36 -18.75 -17.04
CA ALA A 363 14.93 -18.09 -15.81
C ALA A 363 14.08 -16.83 -16.07
N PHE A 364 14.40 -16.05 -17.10
CA PHE A 364 13.58 -14.91 -17.55
C PHE A 364 12.22 -15.34 -18.13
N TYR A 365 12.09 -16.61 -18.49
CA TYR A 365 10.85 -17.11 -19.09
C TYR A 365 9.87 -17.65 -18.04
N ASN A 366 10.36 -18.15 -16.92
CA ASN A 366 9.57 -18.70 -15.79
C ASN A 366 9.21 -17.61 -14.79
#